data_af850c1f3dbcad8b776e707d4c411a5c
#
_entry.id   af850c1f3dbcad8b776e707d4c411a5c
#
_cell.length_a   1.000
_cell.length_b   1.000
_cell.length_c   1.000
_cell.angle_alpha   90.00
_cell.angle_beta   90.00
_cell.angle_gamma   90.00
#
_symmetry.space_group_name_H-M   'P 1'
#
loop_
_entity.id
_entity.type
_entity.pdbx_description
1 polymer ?
#
loop_
_entity_poly.entity_id
_entity_poly.type
_entity_poly.pdbx_seq_one_letter_code
_entity_poly.pdbx_strand_id
1 'polypeptide(L)'
;LYFKDKYDLRDKLIVYKANQLFDDAHRALEKANVSSFEDELLFTTDYIIERFQKNHFFMEFIAKNLSWGIFKSVFTNGDPSFSSQFYDHYMTALKKYNVNCPAPELLLFTMIELIGSTSYNCIHNSQPVSMEEYLPYLHRSLHHILLAFTE
;
A
#
# COMPACT_ATOMS: atom_id res chain seq x y z
N LEU A 1 -23.24 -13.40 -0.39
CA LEU A 1 -21.81 -13.57 -0.20
C LEU A 1 -21.54 -14.91 0.47
N TYR A 2 -20.75 -15.77 -0.15
CA TYR A 2 -20.50 -17.13 0.33
C TYR A 2 -19.08 -17.26 0.88
N PHE A 3 -18.94 -17.87 2.06
CA PHE A 3 -17.65 -18.14 2.71
C PHE A 3 -17.50 -19.65 2.91
N LYS A 4 -16.38 -20.22 2.45
CA LYS A 4 -16.12 -21.65 2.59
C LYS A 4 -15.87 -22.06 4.04
N ASP A 5 -15.13 -21.23 4.77
CA ASP A 5 -14.78 -21.44 6.17
C ASP A 5 -14.30 -20.13 6.81
N LYS A 6 -13.85 -20.22 8.08
CA LYS A 6 -13.38 -19.03 8.81
C LYS A 6 -12.15 -18.38 8.19
N TYR A 7 -11.29 -19.15 7.52
CA TYR A 7 -10.10 -18.62 6.86
C TYR A 7 -10.48 -17.86 5.59
N ASP A 8 -11.41 -18.36 4.82
CA ASP A 8 -11.94 -17.67 3.66
C ASP A 8 -12.61 -16.35 4.04
N LEU A 9 -13.41 -16.38 5.13
CA LEU A 9 -14.01 -15.17 5.68
C LEU A 9 -12.94 -14.16 6.08
N ARG A 10 -11.90 -14.60 6.78
CA ARG A 10 -10.80 -13.74 7.21
C ARG A 10 -10.10 -13.10 6.01
N ASP A 11 -9.76 -13.90 5.00
CA ASP A 11 -9.04 -13.42 3.83
C ASP A 11 -9.85 -12.38 3.06
N LYS A 12 -11.16 -12.62 2.90
CA LYS A 12 -12.06 -11.68 2.23
C LYS A 12 -12.21 -10.39 3.04
N LEU A 13 -12.27 -10.48 4.36
CA LEU A 13 -12.34 -9.30 5.21
C LEU A 13 -11.07 -8.47 5.14
N ILE A 14 -9.90 -9.12 5.11
CA ILE A 14 -8.60 -8.44 4.95
C ILE A 14 -8.57 -7.68 3.62
N VAL A 15 -8.95 -8.33 2.53
CA VAL A 15 -9.00 -7.73 1.20
C VAL A 15 -9.96 -6.53 1.19
N TYR A 16 -11.13 -6.70 1.78
CA TYR A 16 -12.13 -5.64 1.85
C TYR A 16 -11.59 -4.40 2.60
N LYS A 17 -10.96 -4.62 3.74
CA LYS A 17 -10.38 -3.53 4.54
C LYS A 17 -9.21 -2.86 3.84
N ALA A 18 -8.35 -3.64 3.18
CA ALA A 18 -7.24 -3.10 2.41
C ALA A 18 -7.75 -2.25 1.25
N ASN A 19 -8.77 -2.72 0.54
CA ASN A 19 -9.38 -1.97 -0.55
C ASN A 19 -9.96 -0.65 -0.08
N GLN A 20 -10.66 -0.65 1.07
CA GLN A 20 -11.19 0.60 1.64
C GLN A 20 -10.06 1.59 1.92
N LEU A 21 -8.95 1.12 2.47
CA LEU A 21 -7.81 1.97 2.78
C LEU A 21 -7.23 2.60 1.52
N PHE A 22 -7.02 1.79 0.48
CA PHE A 22 -6.47 2.28 -0.79
C PHE A 22 -7.42 3.22 -1.51
N ASP A 23 -8.72 2.92 -1.49
CA ASP A 23 -9.72 3.79 -2.11
C ASP A 23 -9.80 5.14 -1.39
N ASP A 24 -9.74 5.14 -0.06
CA ASP A 24 -9.70 6.37 0.72
C ASP A 24 -8.45 7.20 0.42
N ALA A 25 -7.30 6.52 0.34
CA ALA A 25 -6.04 7.18 -0.01
C ALA A 25 -6.11 7.80 -1.42
N HIS A 26 -6.69 7.08 -2.38
CA HIS A 26 -6.83 7.58 -3.75
C HIS A 26 -7.75 8.80 -3.81
N ARG A 27 -8.87 8.78 -3.09
CA ARG A 27 -9.76 9.93 -3.04
C ARG A 27 -9.09 11.15 -2.44
N ALA A 28 -8.26 10.96 -1.41
CA ALA A 28 -7.48 12.05 -0.84
C ALA A 28 -6.43 12.57 -1.83
N LEU A 29 -5.79 11.64 -2.55
CA LEU A 29 -4.79 11.99 -3.58
C LEU A 29 -5.38 12.84 -4.69
N GLU A 30 -6.60 12.54 -5.14
CA GLU A 30 -7.27 13.30 -6.19
C GLU A 30 -7.47 14.78 -5.80
N LYS A 31 -7.59 15.05 -4.50
CA LYS A 31 -7.75 16.41 -3.98
C LYS A 31 -6.42 17.10 -3.71
N ALA A 32 -5.32 16.35 -3.73
CA ALA A 32 -3.99 16.87 -3.48
C ALA A 32 -3.38 17.41 -4.79
N ASN A 33 -2.52 18.39 -4.66
CA ASN A 33 -1.85 18.99 -5.81
C ASN A 33 -0.45 18.37 -5.94
N VAL A 34 -0.37 17.19 -6.53
CA VAL A 34 0.88 16.47 -6.76
C VAL A 34 1.22 16.46 -8.25
N SER A 35 2.52 16.44 -8.57
CA SER A 35 2.98 16.66 -9.93
C SER A 35 3.95 15.60 -10.45
N SER A 36 4.19 14.53 -9.69
CA SER A 36 5.08 13.44 -10.13
C SER A 36 4.61 12.11 -9.58
N PHE A 37 5.09 11.04 -10.20
CA PHE A 37 4.79 9.69 -9.71
C PHE A 37 5.31 9.50 -8.28
N GLU A 38 6.52 9.98 -8.00
CA GLU A 38 7.10 9.89 -6.66
C GLU A 38 6.25 10.65 -5.64
N ASP A 39 5.75 11.83 -5.99
CA ASP A 39 4.89 12.61 -5.10
C ASP A 39 3.57 11.87 -4.80
N GLU A 40 2.99 11.21 -5.80
CA GLU A 40 1.79 10.39 -5.58
C GLU A 40 2.10 9.20 -4.66
N LEU A 41 3.25 8.56 -4.87
CA LEU A 41 3.68 7.45 -4.02
C LEU A 41 3.88 7.90 -2.58
N LEU A 42 4.61 8.98 -2.36
CA LEU A 42 4.87 9.50 -1.01
C LEU A 42 3.59 9.96 -0.33
N PHE A 43 2.70 10.62 -1.06
CA PHE A 43 1.41 11.03 -0.51
C PHE A 43 0.60 9.82 -0.05
N THR A 44 0.49 8.80 -0.88
CA THR A 44 -0.26 7.59 -0.56
C THR A 44 0.35 6.86 0.64
N THR A 45 1.67 6.75 0.66
CA THR A 45 2.41 6.15 1.78
C THR A 45 2.13 6.89 3.09
N ASP A 46 2.24 8.20 3.07
CA ASP A 46 2.01 9.02 4.26
C ASP A 46 0.56 8.92 4.75
N TYR A 47 -0.39 8.88 3.81
CA TYR A 47 -1.80 8.71 4.14
C TYR A 47 -2.04 7.39 4.89
N ILE A 48 -1.49 6.31 4.37
CA ILE A 48 -1.63 4.97 4.97
C ILE A 48 -0.98 4.92 6.35
N ILE A 49 0.23 5.46 6.47
CA ILE A 49 0.95 5.51 7.74
C ILE A 49 0.17 6.32 8.79
N GLU A 50 -0.37 7.47 8.40
CA GLU A 50 -1.19 8.29 9.30
C GLU A 50 -2.43 7.52 9.77
N ARG A 51 -3.08 6.80 8.87
CA ARG A 51 -4.23 5.98 9.22
C ARG A 51 -3.84 4.90 10.22
N PHE A 52 -2.70 4.25 10.03
CA PHE A 52 -2.18 3.24 10.95
C PHE A 52 -1.84 3.82 12.32
N GLN A 53 -1.26 5.02 12.34
CA GLN A 53 -0.94 5.70 13.61
C GLN A 53 -2.20 6.05 14.40
N LYS A 54 -3.27 6.39 13.72
CA LYS A 54 -4.55 6.72 14.35
C LYS A 54 -5.33 5.50 14.82
N ASN A 55 -5.08 4.33 14.24
CA ASN A 55 -5.80 3.11 14.56
C ASN A 55 -4.85 1.91 14.55
N HIS A 56 -4.21 1.66 15.70
CA HIS A 56 -3.26 0.56 15.85
C HIS A 56 -3.90 -0.81 15.68
N PHE A 57 -5.15 -0.97 16.10
CA PHE A 57 -5.87 -2.22 15.92
C PHE A 57 -6.05 -2.54 14.44
N PHE A 58 -6.44 -1.56 13.66
CA PHE A 58 -6.57 -1.70 12.21
C PHE A 58 -5.22 -2.01 11.56
N MET A 59 -4.17 -1.31 11.97
CA MET A 59 -2.81 -1.58 11.49
C MET A 59 -2.40 -3.02 11.77
N GLU A 60 -2.59 -3.50 13.00
CA GLU A 60 -2.27 -4.89 13.35
C GLU A 60 -3.04 -5.88 12.51
N PHE A 61 -4.34 -5.64 12.31
CA PHE A 61 -5.17 -6.51 11.50
C PHE A 61 -4.62 -6.63 10.08
N ILE A 62 -4.30 -5.51 9.44
CA ILE A 62 -3.77 -5.51 8.08
C ILE A 62 -2.36 -6.11 8.05
N ALA A 63 -1.46 -5.63 8.91
CA ALA A 63 -0.05 -6.01 8.86
C ALA A 63 0.18 -7.49 9.17
N LYS A 64 -0.58 -8.06 10.09
CA LYS A 64 -0.43 -9.48 10.46
C LYS A 64 -1.05 -10.44 9.46
N ASN A 65 -2.07 -10.01 8.75
CA ASN A 65 -2.89 -10.91 7.95
C ASN A 65 -2.74 -10.73 6.46
N LEU A 66 -2.28 -9.56 6.01
CA LEU A 66 -2.14 -9.29 4.60
C LEU A 66 -0.81 -9.87 4.09
N SER A 67 -0.89 -10.87 3.21
CA SER A 67 0.27 -11.42 2.51
C SER A 67 0.25 -10.96 1.05
N TRP A 68 1.38 -11.07 0.36
CA TRP A 68 1.42 -10.76 -1.07
C TRP A 68 0.43 -11.60 -1.86
N GLY A 69 0.28 -12.88 -1.52
CA GLY A 69 -0.68 -13.74 -2.21
C GLY A 69 -2.10 -13.28 -2.07
N ILE A 70 -2.52 -12.88 -0.86
CA ILE A 70 -3.84 -12.32 -0.61
C ILE A 70 -3.99 -10.98 -1.32
N PHE A 71 -2.98 -10.12 -1.22
CA PHE A 71 -2.98 -8.80 -1.85
C PHE A 71 -3.10 -8.91 -3.37
N LYS A 72 -2.36 -9.82 -3.97
CA LYS A 72 -2.38 -10.03 -5.42
C LYS A 72 -3.75 -10.49 -5.92
N SER A 73 -4.49 -11.26 -5.13
CA SER A 73 -5.82 -11.71 -5.52
C SER A 73 -6.78 -10.55 -5.78
N VAL A 74 -6.53 -9.41 -5.15
CA VAL A 74 -7.29 -8.17 -5.37
C VAL A 74 -7.10 -7.65 -6.79
N PHE A 75 -5.92 -7.87 -7.38
CA PHE A 75 -5.57 -7.33 -8.70
C PHE A 75 -6.03 -8.22 -9.84
N THR A 76 -6.03 -9.54 -9.64
CA THR A 76 -6.10 -10.48 -10.76
C THR A 76 -7.38 -11.29 -10.82
N ASN A 77 -7.98 -11.64 -9.70
CA ASN A 77 -9.12 -12.55 -9.65
C ASN A 77 -10.19 -12.09 -8.66
N GLY A 78 -10.28 -10.79 -8.42
CA GLY A 78 -11.19 -10.28 -7.41
C GLY A 78 -12.64 -10.64 -7.68
N ASP A 79 -13.31 -11.22 -6.67
CA ASP A 79 -14.76 -11.19 -6.61
C ASP A 79 -15.17 -9.73 -6.81
N PRO A 80 -16.14 -9.41 -7.70
CA PRO A 80 -16.57 -8.03 -7.92
C PRO A 80 -16.98 -7.30 -6.64
N SER A 81 -17.41 -8.03 -5.62
CA SER A 81 -17.76 -7.46 -4.31
C SER A 81 -16.55 -6.97 -3.54
N PHE A 82 -15.34 -7.41 -3.92
CA PHE A 82 -14.09 -7.07 -3.24
C PHE A 82 -13.03 -6.53 -4.20
N SER A 83 -13.41 -6.19 -5.43
CA SER A 83 -12.47 -5.66 -6.41
C SER A 83 -11.92 -4.30 -5.99
N SER A 84 -10.65 -4.08 -6.29
CA SER A 84 -9.99 -2.81 -6.05
C SER A 84 -9.50 -2.23 -7.37
N GLN A 85 -9.58 -0.92 -7.50
CA GLN A 85 -8.98 -0.20 -8.62
C GLN A 85 -7.54 0.23 -8.32
N PHE A 86 -7.00 -0.19 -7.18
CA PHE A 86 -5.67 0.26 -6.73
C PHE A 86 -4.59 -0.05 -7.77
N TYR A 87 -4.56 -1.29 -8.27
CA TYR A 87 -3.56 -1.67 -9.28
C TYR A 87 -3.74 -0.89 -10.57
N ASP A 88 -4.99 -0.67 -10.99
CA ASP A 88 -5.29 0.12 -12.18
C ASP A 88 -4.85 1.58 -12.00
N HIS A 89 -5.08 2.15 -10.85
CA HIS A 89 -4.61 3.51 -10.54
C HIS A 89 -3.09 3.59 -10.57
N TYR A 90 -2.41 2.58 -10.02
CA TYR A 90 -0.96 2.48 -10.03
C TYR A 90 -0.42 2.44 -11.47
N MET A 91 -0.97 1.56 -12.31
CA MET A 91 -0.55 1.45 -13.71
C MET A 91 -0.86 2.72 -14.50
N THR A 92 -2.00 3.33 -14.23
CA THR A 92 -2.39 4.60 -14.86
C THR A 92 -1.41 5.71 -14.47
N ALA A 93 -1.00 5.78 -13.22
CA ALA A 93 -0.04 6.79 -12.76
C ALA A 93 1.32 6.63 -13.46
N LEU A 94 1.80 5.40 -13.61
CA LEU A 94 3.05 5.15 -14.34
C LEU A 94 2.98 5.70 -15.76
N LYS A 95 1.86 5.52 -16.44
CA LYS A 95 1.65 6.05 -17.80
C LYS A 95 1.51 7.56 -17.80
N LYS A 96 0.74 8.09 -16.88
CA LYS A 96 0.47 9.54 -16.77
C LYS A 96 1.77 10.34 -16.64
N TYR A 97 2.70 9.84 -15.83
CA TYR A 97 3.97 10.52 -15.59
C TYR A 97 5.10 10.00 -16.48
N ASN A 98 4.77 9.18 -17.47
CA ASN A 98 5.72 8.67 -18.44
C ASN A 98 6.90 7.95 -17.78
N VAL A 99 6.61 7.14 -16.77
CA VAL A 99 7.62 6.38 -16.02
C VAL A 99 7.86 5.05 -16.73
N ASN A 100 9.10 4.82 -17.17
CA ASN A 100 9.48 3.55 -17.79
C ASN A 100 9.88 2.56 -16.70
N CYS A 101 8.98 1.63 -16.39
CA CYS A 101 9.18 0.61 -15.39
C CYS A 101 9.01 -0.77 -16.01
N PRO A 102 10.12 -1.49 -16.30
CA PRO A 102 10.03 -2.81 -16.94
C PRO A 102 9.33 -3.88 -16.09
N ALA A 103 9.38 -3.76 -14.76
CA ALA A 103 8.79 -4.75 -13.87
C ALA A 103 7.90 -4.06 -12.81
N PRO A 104 6.73 -3.54 -13.22
CA PRO A 104 5.89 -2.75 -12.31
C PRO A 104 5.34 -3.56 -11.14
N GLU A 105 5.06 -4.86 -11.32
CA GLU A 105 4.58 -5.71 -10.22
C GLU A 105 5.66 -5.90 -9.16
N LEU A 106 6.92 -6.10 -9.58
CA LEU A 106 8.02 -6.26 -8.63
C LEU A 106 8.30 -4.96 -7.86
N LEU A 107 8.18 -3.83 -8.52
CA LEU A 107 8.29 -2.54 -7.85
C LEU A 107 7.23 -2.40 -6.77
N LEU A 108 5.98 -2.67 -7.12
CA LEU A 108 4.86 -2.57 -6.17
C LEU A 108 5.06 -3.51 -4.98
N PHE A 109 5.43 -4.76 -5.25
CA PHE A 109 5.72 -5.76 -4.21
C PHE A 109 6.81 -5.24 -3.24
N THR A 110 7.92 -4.75 -3.79
CA THR A 110 9.05 -4.27 -2.99
C THR A 110 8.64 -3.11 -2.10
N MET A 111 7.89 -2.15 -2.64
CA MET A 111 7.42 -0.99 -1.88
C MET A 111 6.46 -1.41 -0.76
N ILE A 112 5.50 -2.27 -1.06
CA ILE A 112 4.51 -2.72 -0.08
C ILE A 112 5.19 -3.46 1.08
N GLU A 113 6.12 -4.36 0.77
CA GLU A 113 6.84 -5.11 1.80
C GLU A 113 7.69 -4.17 2.68
N LEU A 114 8.39 -3.25 2.08
CA LEU A 114 9.19 -2.29 2.83
C LEU A 114 8.31 -1.41 3.73
N ILE A 115 7.30 -0.78 3.15
CA ILE A 115 6.42 0.13 3.88
C ILE A 115 5.70 -0.61 5.01
N GLY A 116 5.13 -1.77 4.70
CA GLY A 116 4.34 -2.53 5.66
C GLY A 116 5.15 -2.98 6.86
N SER A 117 6.30 -3.62 6.63
CA SER A 117 7.11 -4.16 7.70
C SER A 117 7.76 -3.06 8.55
N THR A 118 8.35 -2.04 7.91
CA THR A 118 9.03 -0.98 8.64
C THR A 118 8.05 -0.13 9.44
N SER A 119 6.91 0.24 8.84
CA SER A 119 5.92 1.04 9.55
C SER A 119 5.30 0.28 10.73
N TYR A 120 5.03 -1.02 10.56
CA TYR A 120 4.51 -1.82 11.66
C TYR A 120 5.43 -1.78 12.87
N ASN A 121 6.74 -2.02 12.66
CA ASN A 121 7.69 -2.03 13.76
C ASN A 121 7.84 -0.67 14.42
N CYS A 122 7.93 0.39 13.62
CA CYS A 122 8.11 1.74 14.16
C CYS A 122 6.87 2.25 14.90
N ILE A 123 5.68 1.93 14.39
CA ILE A 123 4.42 2.38 15.00
C ILE A 123 4.08 1.54 16.24
N HIS A 124 4.20 0.21 16.13
CA HIS A 124 3.75 -0.70 17.20
C HIS A 124 4.64 -0.62 18.44
N ASN A 125 5.97 -0.63 18.24
CA ASN A 125 6.94 -0.74 19.34
C ASN A 125 7.93 0.43 19.41
N SER A 126 7.86 1.38 18.49
CA SER A 126 8.88 2.43 18.35
C SER A 126 10.29 1.84 18.22
N GLN A 127 10.41 0.74 17.51
CA GLN A 127 11.67 0.01 17.33
C GLN A 127 11.99 -0.15 15.83
N PRO A 128 13.20 0.16 15.41
CA PRO A 128 14.32 0.68 16.23
C PRO A 128 14.16 2.14 16.66
N VAL A 129 13.24 2.87 16.03
CA VAL A 129 12.93 4.28 16.33
C VAL A 129 11.43 4.50 16.15
N SER A 130 10.94 5.69 16.50
CA SER A 130 9.56 6.08 16.25
C SER A 130 9.30 6.22 14.74
N MET A 131 8.04 6.19 14.35
CA MET A 131 7.67 6.41 12.95
C MET A 131 8.08 7.81 12.47
N GLU A 132 7.97 8.80 13.35
CA GLU A 132 8.38 10.17 13.01
C GLU A 132 9.86 10.25 12.68
N GLU A 133 10.71 9.57 13.44
CA GLU A 133 12.15 9.54 13.16
C GLU A 133 12.47 8.76 11.89
N TYR A 134 11.72 7.67 11.63
CA TYR A 134 11.99 6.81 10.50
C TYR A 134 11.50 7.38 9.18
N LEU A 135 10.42 8.15 9.19
CA LEU A 135 9.73 8.58 7.97
C LEU A 135 10.65 9.22 6.91
N PRO A 136 11.59 10.12 7.28
CA PRO A 136 12.51 10.68 6.27
C PRO A 136 13.38 9.61 5.60
N TYR A 137 13.79 8.58 6.35
CA TYR A 137 14.57 7.47 5.78
C TYR A 137 13.72 6.61 4.85
N LEU A 138 12.47 6.38 5.21
CA LEU A 138 11.54 5.66 4.35
C LEU A 138 11.34 6.39 3.03
N HIS A 139 11.12 7.70 3.07
CA HIS A 139 10.96 8.51 1.86
C HIS A 139 12.19 8.43 0.96
N ARG A 140 13.39 8.52 1.53
CA ARG A 140 14.63 8.39 0.75
C ARG A 140 14.80 6.99 0.18
N SER A 141 14.44 5.97 0.97
CA SER A 141 14.51 4.59 0.50
C SER A 141 13.57 4.35 -0.67
N LEU A 142 12.35 4.86 -0.61
CA LEU A 142 11.39 4.76 -1.70
C LEU A 142 11.88 5.47 -2.96
N HIS A 143 12.48 6.65 -2.81
CA HIS A 143 13.10 7.36 -3.92
C HIS A 143 14.16 6.48 -4.63
N HIS A 144 15.05 5.88 -3.87
CA HIS A 144 16.10 5.03 -4.44
C HIS A 144 15.57 3.72 -5.01
N ILE A 145 14.51 3.15 -4.43
CA ILE A 145 13.84 1.99 -5.00
C ILE A 145 13.24 2.36 -6.37
N LEU A 146 12.60 3.52 -6.48
CA LEU A 146 12.09 3.97 -7.77
C LEU A 146 13.20 4.05 -8.81
N LEU A 147 14.34 4.62 -8.45
CA LEU A 147 15.50 4.70 -9.36
C LEU A 147 15.99 3.31 -9.76
N ALA A 148 15.97 2.34 -8.85
CA ALA A 148 16.43 0.98 -9.13
C ALA A 148 15.50 0.23 -10.10
N PHE A 149 14.21 0.55 -10.12
CA PHE A 149 13.20 -0.16 -10.92
C PHE A 149 12.77 0.60 -12.19
N THR A 150 13.26 1.80 -12.40
CA THR A 150 12.86 2.63 -13.55
C THR A 150 14.05 3.00 -14.39
N GLU A 151 13.77 3.33 -15.65
CA GLU A 151 14.79 3.75 -16.62
C GLU A 151 14.60 5.18 -17.06
#